data_2dcff9a60662e050556e88f1e036d94a
#
_entry.id   2dcff9a60662e050556e88f1e036d94a
#
_cell.length_a   1.000
_cell.length_b   1.000
_cell.length_c   1.000
_cell.angle_alpha   90.00
_cell.angle_beta   90.00
_cell.angle_gamma   90.00
#
_symmetry.space_group_name_H-M   'P 1'
#
loop_
_entity.id
_entity.type
_entity.pdbx_description
1 polymer ?
#
loop_
_entity_poly.entity_id
_entity_poly.type
_entity_poly.pdbx_seq_one_letter_code
_entity_poly.pdbx_strand_id
1 'polypeptide(L)'
;MEEKVYQFWLHQLPGVGDRTIEKLLSVFGSAKEVCLAGNGLKRVLGQRAVERVLEFNKTFDAKGAYEQMLDKKLCFCTVEDPDYPERLKKLPHPPYGLYCLGKLPENKRPAAA
;
A
#
# COMPACT_ATOMS: atom_id res chain seq x y z
N MET A 1 -6.74 -13.10 1.71
CA MET A 1 -6.29 -12.03 0.80
C MET A 1 -4.78 -12.10 0.66
N GLU A 2 -4.29 -11.77 -0.51
CA GLU A 2 -2.86 -11.72 -0.74
C GLU A 2 -2.24 -10.49 -0.11
N GLU A 3 -0.97 -10.59 0.18
CA GLU A 3 -0.26 -9.45 0.79
C GLU A 3 -0.37 -8.19 -0.05
N LYS A 4 -0.38 -8.32 -1.38
CA LYS A 4 -0.48 -7.15 -2.25
C LYS A 4 -1.78 -6.38 -2.00
N VAL A 5 -2.87 -7.07 -1.72
CA VAL A 5 -4.14 -6.40 -1.42
C VAL A 5 -4.04 -5.64 -0.10
N TYR A 6 -3.36 -6.22 0.88
CA TYR A 6 -3.15 -5.52 2.15
C TYR A 6 -2.27 -4.29 1.96
N GLN A 7 -1.26 -4.38 1.10
CA GLN A 7 -0.41 -3.24 0.80
C GLN A 7 -1.21 -2.14 0.13
N PHE A 8 -2.10 -2.52 -0.79
CA PHE A 8 -2.97 -1.56 -1.45
C PHE A 8 -3.89 -0.89 -0.42
N TRP A 9 -4.48 -1.69 0.48
CA TRP A 9 -5.32 -1.18 1.54
C TRP A 9 -4.56 -0.16 2.41
N LEU A 10 -3.34 -0.51 2.78
CA LEU A 10 -2.52 0.36 3.63
C LEU A 10 -2.29 1.71 2.96
N HIS A 11 -2.05 1.70 1.66
CA HIS A 11 -1.82 2.91 0.89
C HIS A 11 -3.09 3.77 0.80
N GLN A 12 -4.27 3.16 0.95
CA GLN A 12 -5.52 3.88 0.84
C GLN A 12 -5.98 4.52 2.15
N LEU A 13 -5.33 4.23 3.25
CA LEU A 13 -5.80 4.69 4.55
C LEU A 13 -5.83 6.21 4.64
N PRO A 14 -6.95 6.77 5.11
CA PRO A 14 -7.07 8.22 5.23
C PRO A 14 -6.18 8.75 6.34
N GLY A 15 -5.48 9.84 6.05
CA GLY A 15 -4.65 10.48 7.05
C GLY A 15 -3.36 9.77 7.40
N VAL A 16 -2.99 8.74 6.64
CA VAL A 16 -1.76 7.99 6.89
C VAL A 16 -0.82 8.23 5.71
N GLY A 17 0.25 8.95 5.96
CA GLY A 17 1.23 9.26 4.91
C GLY A 17 2.31 8.21 4.82
N ASP A 18 3.22 8.40 3.86
CA ASP A 18 4.27 7.42 3.58
C ASP A 18 5.15 7.14 4.79
N ARG A 19 5.48 8.16 5.55
CA ARG A 19 6.33 7.98 6.73
C ARG A 19 5.63 7.16 7.80
N THR A 20 4.34 7.41 7.97
CA THR A 20 3.56 6.66 8.94
C THR A 20 3.42 5.22 8.50
N ILE A 21 3.28 4.98 7.19
CA ILE A 21 3.23 3.63 6.66
C ILE A 21 4.53 2.89 6.97
N GLU A 22 5.67 3.54 6.77
CA GLU A 22 6.95 2.95 7.10
C GLU A 22 7.01 2.55 8.57
N LYS A 23 6.54 3.44 9.43
CA LYS A 23 6.56 3.18 10.85
C LYS A 23 5.66 1.99 11.22
N LEU A 24 4.47 1.94 10.61
CA LEU A 24 3.56 0.82 10.84
C LEU A 24 4.18 -0.50 10.41
N LEU A 25 4.81 -0.52 9.25
CA LEU A 25 5.46 -1.73 8.77
C LEU A 25 6.63 -2.13 9.66
N SER A 26 7.36 -1.15 10.18
CA SER A 26 8.47 -1.43 11.07
C SER A 26 8.00 -2.05 12.38
N VAL A 27 6.87 -1.58 12.90
CA VAL A 27 6.35 -2.06 14.18
C VAL A 27 5.64 -3.40 14.03
N PHE A 28 4.82 -3.55 12.99
CA PHE A 28 3.98 -4.74 12.86
C PHE A 28 4.53 -5.80 11.91
N GLY A 29 5.44 -5.44 11.04
CA GLY A 29 6.13 -6.40 10.20
C GLY A 29 5.63 -6.49 8.76
N SER A 30 4.34 -6.38 8.53
CA SER A 30 3.79 -6.45 7.19
C SER A 30 2.45 -5.74 7.14
N ALA A 31 1.98 -5.48 5.92
CA ALA A 31 0.69 -4.81 5.74
C ALA A 31 -0.44 -5.66 6.30
N LYS A 32 -0.35 -6.97 6.15
CA LYS A 32 -1.36 -7.87 6.71
C LYS A 32 -1.43 -7.72 8.23
N GLU A 33 -0.28 -7.68 8.89
CA GLU A 33 -0.24 -7.53 10.34
C GLU A 33 -0.81 -6.19 10.78
N VAL A 34 -0.56 -5.14 10.01
CA VAL A 34 -1.15 -3.84 10.29
C VAL A 34 -2.67 -3.92 10.22
N CYS A 35 -3.17 -4.59 9.20
CA CYS A 35 -4.62 -4.73 9.03
C CYS A 35 -5.25 -5.49 10.19
N LEU A 36 -4.59 -6.53 10.65
CA LEU A 36 -5.12 -7.37 11.72
C LEU A 36 -4.95 -6.75 13.10
N ALA A 37 -4.14 -5.71 13.22
CA ALA A 37 -3.84 -5.12 14.52
C ALA A 37 -5.04 -4.43 15.18
N GLY A 38 -5.96 -3.89 14.37
CA GLY A 38 -7.12 -3.22 14.92
C GLY A 38 -6.73 -2.13 15.91
N ASN A 39 -7.19 -2.25 17.14
CA ASN A 39 -6.85 -1.28 18.17
C ASN A 39 -5.37 -1.26 18.53
N GLY A 40 -4.63 -2.28 18.15
CA GLY A 40 -3.19 -2.31 18.35
C GLY A 40 -2.47 -1.20 17.58
N LEU A 41 -3.12 -0.62 16.59
CA LEU A 41 -2.55 0.49 15.85
C LEU A 41 -2.26 1.70 16.73
N LYS A 42 -2.85 1.75 17.92
CA LYS A 42 -2.57 2.83 18.86
C LYS A 42 -1.10 2.89 19.26
N ARG A 43 -0.37 1.83 19.03
CA ARG A 43 1.07 1.84 19.31
C ARG A 43 1.82 2.81 18.41
N VAL A 44 1.25 3.14 17.26
CA VAL A 44 1.88 4.02 16.30
C VAL A 44 1.02 5.25 16.02
N LEU A 45 -0.29 5.05 15.89
CA LEU A 45 -1.22 6.11 15.54
C LEU A 45 -1.92 6.67 16.76
N GLY A 46 -2.33 7.93 16.69
CA GLY A 46 -3.16 8.51 17.72
C GLY A 46 -4.57 7.92 17.67
N GLN A 47 -5.33 8.15 18.73
CA GLN A 47 -6.66 7.58 18.82
C GLN A 47 -7.56 7.98 17.67
N ARG A 48 -7.53 9.25 17.26
CA ARG A 48 -8.37 9.69 16.16
C ARG A 48 -8.01 8.99 14.86
N ALA A 49 -6.72 8.79 14.62
CA ALA A 49 -6.29 8.10 13.41
C ALA A 49 -6.74 6.65 13.42
N VAL A 50 -6.65 6.00 14.58
CA VAL A 50 -7.12 4.63 14.69
C VAL A 50 -8.62 4.55 14.41
N GLU A 51 -9.39 5.49 14.95
CA GLU A 51 -10.83 5.50 14.72
C GLU A 51 -11.16 5.68 13.24
N ARG A 52 -10.40 6.54 12.56
CA ARG A 52 -10.60 6.72 11.12
C ARG A 52 -10.31 5.45 10.35
N VAL A 53 -9.25 4.75 10.72
CA VAL A 53 -8.90 3.51 10.05
C VAL A 53 -9.97 2.47 10.25
N LEU A 54 -10.45 2.32 11.49
CA LEU A 54 -11.47 1.33 11.78
C LEU A 54 -12.78 1.65 11.07
N GLU A 55 -13.13 2.94 11.02
CA GLU A 55 -14.32 3.35 10.31
C GLU A 55 -14.19 3.12 8.81
N PHE A 56 -13.02 3.43 8.27
CA PHE A 56 -12.73 3.20 6.86
C PHE A 56 -12.89 1.72 6.52
N ASN A 57 -12.40 0.84 7.38
CA ASN A 57 -12.46 -0.59 7.14
C ASN A 57 -13.90 -1.13 7.09
N LYS A 58 -14.83 -0.43 7.71
CA LYS A 58 -16.22 -0.89 7.69
C LYS A 58 -16.85 -0.76 6.33
N THR A 59 -16.39 0.19 5.52
CA THR A 59 -17.02 0.47 4.24
C THR A 59 -16.11 0.25 3.04
N PHE A 60 -14.82 0.09 3.26
CA PHE A 60 -13.89 -0.08 2.15
C PHE A 60 -13.63 -1.55 1.87
N ASP A 61 -13.95 -1.96 0.65
CA ASP A 61 -13.68 -3.31 0.20
C ASP A 61 -12.36 -3.32 -0.55
N ALA A 62 -11.28 -3.60 0.16
CA ALA A 62 -9.94 -3.54 -0.43
C ALA A 62 -9.78 -4.52 -1.58
N LYS A 63 -10.28 -5.75 -1.41
CA LYS A 63 -10.14 -6.75 -2.45
C LYS A 63 -10.90 -6.34 -3.72
N GLY A 64 -12.14 -5.90 -3.54
CA GLY A 64 -12.94 -5.47 -4.68
C GLY A 64 -12.34 -4.26 -5.37
N ALA A 65 -11.85 -3.29 -4.59
CA ALA A 65 -11.23 -2.10 -5.16
C ALA A 65 -9.96 -2.45 -5.91
N TYR A 66 -9.18 -3.38 -5.37
CA TYR A 66 -7.95 -3.80 -6.02
C TYR A 66 -8.26 -4.49 -7.36
N GLU A 67 -9.28 -5.35 -7.37
CA GLU A 67 -9.69 -6.03 -8.59
C GLU A 67 -10.21 -5.05 -9.64
N GLN A 68 -10.95 -4.04 -9.20
CA GLN A 68 -11.42 -3.01 -10.12
C GLN A 68 -10.25 -2.24 -10.73
N MET A 69 -9.24 -1.98 -9.93
CA MET A 69 -8.05 -1.30 -10.43
C MET A 69 -7.39 -2.13 -11.53
N LEU A 70 -7.27 -3.42 -11.31
CA LEU A 70 -6.67 -4.30 -12.31
C LEU A 70 -7.51 -4.36 -13.58
N ASP A 71 -8.84 -4.35 -13.43
CA ASP A 71 -9.74 -4.34 -14.59
C ASP A 71 -9.54 -3.10 -15.44
N LYS A 72 -9.13 -2.01 -14.84
CA LYS A 72 -8.88 -0.77 -15.57
C LYS A 72 -7.47 -0.71 -16.13
N LYS A 73 -6.75 -1.81 -16.11
CA LYS A 73 -5.39 -1.91 -16.62
C LYS A 73 -4.40 -1.08 -15.83
N LEU A 74 -4.68 -0.89 -14.57
CA LEU A 74 -3.76 -0.27 -13.66
C LEU A 74 -3.15 -1.33 -12.77
N CYS A 75 -1.96 -1.09 -12.28
CA CYS A 75 -1.39 -1.96 -11.27
C CYS A 75 -0.75 -1.13 -10.18
N PHE A 76 -0.47 -1.79 -9.08
CA PHE A 76 0.03 -1.13 -7.89
C PHE A 76 1.33 -1.80 -7.48
N CYS A 77 2.35 -1.00 -7.22
CA CYS A 77 3.60 -1.54 -6.70
C CYS A 77 4.05 -0.72 -5.50
N THR A 78 4.79 -1.36 -4.62
CA THR A 78 5.31 -0.71 -3.44
C THR A 78 6.82 -0.63 -3.54
N VAL A 79 7.41 0.12 -2.61
CA VAL A 79 8.85 0.29 -2.56
C VAL A 79 9.57 -1.06 -2.39
N GLU A 80 8.86 -2.09 -1.95
CA GLU A 80 9.45 -3.42 -1.78
C GLU A 80 9.39 -4.26 -3.04
N ASP A 81 8.66 -3.82 -4.04
CA ASP A 81 8.51 -4.60 -5.26
C ASP A 81 9.68 -4.40 -6.21
N PRO A 82 10.08 -5.44 -6.94
CA PRO A 82 11.16 -5.30 -7.93
C PRO A 82 10.80 -4.35 -9.08
N ASP A 83 9.51 -4.16 -9.31
CA ASP A 83 9.07 -3.27 -10.38
C ASP A 83 9.09 -1.80 -10.00
N TYR A 84 9.37 -1.49 -8.75
CA TYR A 84 9.41 -0.12 -8.30
C TYR A 84 10.61 0.59 -8.92
N PRO A 85 10.43 1.82 -9.45
CA PRO A 85 11.54 2.52 -10.13
C PRO A 85 12.72 2.77 -9.20
N GLU A 86 13.89 2.38 -9.66
CA GLU A 86 15.12 2.52 -8.87
C GLU A 86 15.38 3.96 -8.48
N ARG A 87 15.16 4.89 -9.37
CA ARG A 87 15.48 6.27 -9.04
C ARG A 87 14.59 6.82 -7.94
N LEU A 88 13.38 6.30 -7.79
CA LEU A 88 12.52 6.73 -6.69
C LEU A 88 12.98 6.15 -5.38
N LYS A 89 13.53 4.94 -5.40
CA LYS A 89 14.06 4.33 -4.19
C LYS A 89 15.21 5.12 -3.59
N LYS A 90 15.90 5.88 -4.39
CA LYS A 90 17.04 6.65 -3.93
C LYS A 90 16.67 7.95 -3.26
N LEU A 91 15.40 8.32 -3.29
CA LEU A 91 14.97 9.51 -2.60
C LEU A 91 15.04 9.31 -1.09
N PRO A 92 15.25 10.39 -0.33
CA PRO A 92 15.27 10.25 1.13
C PRO A 92 13.99 9.66 1.70
N HIS A 93 12.86 9.97 1.09
CA HIS A 93 11.56 9.47 1.53
C HIS A 93 10.78 9.02 0.32
N PRO A 94 11.09 7.84 -0.22
CA PRO A 94 10.39 7.38 -1.41
C PRO A 94 8.91 7.09 -1.11
N PRO A 95 8.03 7.34 -2.06
CA PRO A 95 6.62 7.01 -1.86
C PRO A 95 6.47 5.51 -1.61
N TYR A 96 5.61 5.16 -0.67
CA TYR A 96 5.39 3.76 -0.36
C TYR A 96 4.81 3.00 -1.55
N GLY A 97 3.83 3.58 -2.23
CA GLY A 97 3.13 2.90 -3.30
C GLY A 97 2.96 3.78 -4.52
N LEU A 98 2.90 3.14 -5.67
CA LEU A 98 2.71 3.83 -6.94
C LEU A 98 1.68 3.08 -7.76
N TYR A 99 0.91 3.83 -8.53
CA TYR A 99 0.01 3.24 -9.52
C TYR A 99 0.65 3.39 -10.88
N CYS A 100 0.56 2.33 -11.67
CA CYS A 100 1.14 2.32 -13.00
C CYS A 100 0.11 1.84 -13.99
N LEU A 101 0.26 2.26 -15.23
CA LEU A 101 -0.56 1.68 -16.28
C LEU A 101 -0.20 0.22 -16.40
N GLY A 102 -1.21 -0.60 -16.62
CA GLY A 102 -1.14 -2.01 -16.39
C GLY A 102 -0.15 -2.71 -17.20
N LYS A 103 0.60 -2.96 -17.67
CA LYS A 103 1.54 -3.67 -18.46
C LYS A 103 2.94 -3.71 -17.89
N LEU A 104 3.04 -3.44 -16.61
CA LEU A 104 4.34 -3.50 -15.97
C LEU A 104 5.11 -4.76 -16.30
N PRO A 105 4.48 -5.92 -16.23
CA PRO A 105 5.21 -7.12 -16.53
C PRO A 105 5.76 -7.13 -17.94
N GLU A 106 5.11 -6.42 -18.82
CA GLU A 106 5.55 -6.39 -20.18
C GLU A 106 6.66 -5.42 -20.41
N ASN A 107 6.88 -4.55 -19.50
CA ASN A 107 7.99 -3.65 -19.58
C ASN A 107 9.30 -4.38 -19.51
N LYS A 108 9.28 -5.59 -19.11
CA LYS A 108 10.48 -6.35 -19.10
C LYS A 108 11.00 -6.57 -20.47
N ARG A 109 10.14 -6.47 -21.39
CA ARG A 109 10.63 -6.56 -22.73
C ARG A 109 11.35 -5.31 -22.98
N PRO A 110 12.09 -5.25 -23.14
CA PRO A 110 12.46 -4.04 -23.03
C PRO A 110 12.07 -3.23 -24.03
N ALA A 111 11.60 -3.42 -23.71
CA ALA A 111 11.33 -2.96 -24.01
C ALA A 111 11.15 -2.20 -24.22
N ALA A 112 11.17 -2.24 -24.08
CA ALA A 112 10.92 -1.80 -24.08
C ALA A 112 11.00 -1.30 -24.16
N ALA A 113 11.16 -1.43 -24.26
CA ALA A 113 11.17 -1.24 -24.26
C ALA A 113 11.33 -1.30 -24.41
#